data_6edbabdac1e30fd259a69ca9f4746434
#
_entry.id   6edbabdac1e30fd259a69ca9f4746434
#
_cell.length_a   1.000
_cell.length_b   1.000
_cell.length_c   1.000
_cell.angle_alpha   90.00
_cell.angle_beta   90.00
_cell.angle_gamma   90.00
#
_symmetry.space_group_name_H-M   'P 1'
#
loop_
_entity.id
_entity.type
_entity.pdbx_description
1 polymer ?
#
loop_
_entity_poly.entity_id
_entity_poly.type
_entity_poly.pdbx_seq_one_letter_code
_entity_poly.pdbx_strand_id
1 'polypeptide(L)'
;LVSAGNMDSMVNHYTSAKKPRSEDAYTPGGKRGKRPDRAVNVYCKCIRNIYRDIPIVIGGIEASLRRFAHYDYWDNRVLPSVLVSSGADLLIYGMGERQIIDIAEALDGGIAARDITYVKGTAYWADNLSRVYEYALIDSFEKVSNDKKAYCAAFMTQYREQDAISGATLVQPHGSGFVVVNSPAMPLS
;
A
#
# COMPACT_ATOMS: atom_id res chain seq x y z
N LEU A 1 -3.55 8.99 9.57
CA LEU A 1 -2.84 7.73 9.31
C LEU A 1 -3.72 6.54 9.64
N VAL A 2 -3.78 5.56 8.73
CA VAL A 2 -4.58 4.33 8.88
C VAL A 2 -3.67 3.12 8.75
N SER A 3 -3.80 2.17 9.68
CA SER A 3 -3.07 0.90 9.70
C SER A 3 -3.97 -0.22 10.19
N ALA A 4 -3.71 -1.44 9.74
CA ALA A 4 -4.36 -2.65 10.25
C ALA A 4 -3.77 -3.15 11.59
N GLY A 5 -2.74 -2.47 12.12
CA GLY A 5 -1.97 -2.93 13.28
C GLY A 5 -0.67 -3.62 12.88
N ASN A 6 -0.07 -4.37 13.81
CA ASN A 6 1.24 -5.00 13.61
C ASN A 6 1.23 -6.17 12.63
N MET A 7 0.07 -6.67 12.25
CA MET A 7 -0.09 -7.82 11.36
C MET A 7 -1.18 -7.53 10.33
N ASP A 8 -1.05 -8.16 9.19
CA ASP A 8 -2.10 -8.21 8.17
C ASP A 8 -3.40 -8.77 8.73
N SER A 9 -4.53 -8.11 8.51
CA SER A 9 -5.82 -8.48 9.10
C SER A 9 -6.27 -9.88 8.69
N MET A 10 -6.05 -10.28 7.42
CA MET A 10 -6.42 -11.60 6.94
C MET A 10 -5.56 -12.70 7.58
N VAL A 11 -4.24 -12.45 7.71
CA VAL A 11 -3.32 -13.39 8.40
C VAL A 11 -3.66 -13.51 9.88
N ASN A 12 -4.10 -12.41 10.50
CA ASN A 12 -4.51 -12.43 11.90
C ASN A 12 -5.84 -13.17 12.13
N HIS A 13 -6.79 -13.06 11.18
CA HIS A 13 -8.11 -13.66 11.33
C HIS A 13 -8.17 -15.13 10.92
N TYR A 14 -7.31 -15.57 10.01
CA TYR A 14 -7.41 -16.88 9.37
C TYR A 14 -6.10 -17.65 9.36
N THR A 15 -6.23 -18.97 9.36
CA THR A 15 -5.12 -19.89 9.12
C THR A 15 -4.83 -20.00 7.62
N SER A 16 -3.70 -20.63 7.25
CA SER A 16 -3.37 -20.96 5.84
C SER A 16 -4.41 -21.87 5.16
N ALA A 17 -5.17 -22.64 5.94
CA ALA A 17 -6.28 -23.47 5.45
C ALA A 17 -7.61 -22.68 5.37
N LYS A 18 -7.58 -21.34 5.42
CA LYS A 18 -8.75 -20.45 5.40
C LYS A 18 -9.75 -20.69 6.53
N LYS A 19 -9.32 -21.27 7.64
CA LYS A 19 -10.17 -21.45 8.83
C LYS A 19 -10.02 -20.26 9.77
N PRO A 20 -11.11 -19.74 10.36
CA PRO A 20 -11.02 -18.69 11.36
C PRO A 20 -10.15 -19.14 12.54
N ARG A 21 -9.28 -18.25 13.01
CA ARG A 21 -8.52 -18.47 14.24
C ARG A 21 -9.46 -18.38 15.46
N SER A 22 -9.12 -19.07 16.55
CA SER A 22 -9.91 -19.05 17.78
C SER A 22 -9.88 -17.71 18.49
N GLU A 23 -8.77 -17.00 18.36
CA GLU A 23 -8.50 -15.75 19.06
C GLU A 23 -8.00 -14.65 18.09
N ASP A 24 -8.23 -13.39 18.46
CA ASP A 24 -7.61 -12.22 17.87
C ASP A 24 -6.80 -11.48 18.93
N ALA A 25 -5.48 -11.66 18.92
CA ALA A 25 -4.57 -11.08 19.90
C ALA A 25 -4.60 -9.54 19.95
N TYR A 26 -5.16 -8.87 18.93
CA TYR A 26 -5.23 -7.42 18.83
C TYR A 26 -6.60 -6.83 19.21
N THR A 27 -7.49 -7.66 19.72
CA THR A 27 -8.77 -7.20 20.29
C THR A 27 -8.79 -7.35 21.81
N PRO A 28 -9.45 -6.45 22.54
CA PRO A 28 -9.64 -6.58 23.97
C PRO A 28 -10.28 -7.93 24.34
N GLY A 29 -9.61 -8.67 25.22
CA GLY A 29 -10.04 -10.02 25.64
C GLY A 29 -9.87 -11.10 24.58
N GLY A 30 -9.08 -10.88 23.52
CA GLY A 30 -8.80 -11.88 22.49
C GLY A 30 -10.01 -12.27 21.62
N LYS A 31 -11.09 -11.50 21.65
CA LYS A 31 -12.35 -11.86 20.99
C LYS A 31 -12.24 -11.69 19.47
N ARG A 32 -12.34 -12.80 18.72
CA ARG A 32 -12.39 -12.79 17.25
C ARG A 32 -13.63 -12.09 16.70
N GLY A 33 -13.55 -11.67 15.43
CA GLY A 33 -14.68 -11.08 14.69
C GLY A 33 -15.05 -9.66 15.10
N LYS A 34 -14.18 -8.96 15.83
CA LYS A 34 -14.36 -7.57 16.22
C LYS A 34 -13.68 -6.58 15.28
N ARG A 35 -12.74 -7.03 14.47
CA ARG A 35 -12.08 -6.25 13.45
C ARG A 35 -12.50 -6.73 12.07
N PRO A 36 -12.58 -5.83 11.07
CA PRO A 36 -12.94 -6.22 9.72
C PRO A 36 -11.81 -6.97 9.01
N ASP A 37 -12.16 -7.81 8.06
CA ASP A 37 -11.24 -8.33 7.05
C ASP A 37 -10.78 -7.19 6.13
N ARG A 38 -9.51 -7.25 5.67
CA ARG A 38 -8.90 -6.19 4.85
C ARG A 38 -9.08 -4.82 5.52
N ALA A 39 -8.67 -4.75 6.78
CA ALA A 39 -8.98 -3.66 7.70
C ALA A 39 -8.61 -2.28 7.14
N VAL A 40 -7.49 -2.14 6.43
CA VAL A 40 -7.08 -0.87 5.79
C VAL A 40 -8.17 -0.37 4.84
N ASN A 41 -8.69 -1.24 3.95
CA ASN A 41 -9.74 -0.84 3.00
C ASN A 41 -11.04 -0.42 3.70
N VAL A 42 -11.44 -1.16 4.74
CA VAL A 42 -12.68 -0.86 5.47
C VAL A 42 -12.55 0.46 6.24
N TYR A 43 -11.44 0.64 6.95
CA TYR A 43 -11.22 1.87 7.72
C TYR A 43 -11.15 3.12 6.82
N CYS A 44 -10.43 3.04 5.70
CA CYS A 44 -10.38 4.15 4.74
C CYS A 44 -11.78 4.50 4.20
N LYS A 45 -12.59 3.50 3.84
CA LYS A 45 -13.96 3.71 3.37
C LYS A 45 -14.84 4.34 4.46
N CYS A 46 -14.73 3.89 5.70
CA CYS A 46 -15.47 4.49 6.82
C CYS A 46 -15.09 5.96 7.03
N ILE A 47 -13.78 6.27 7.00
CA ILE A 47 -13.29 7.64 7.16
C ILE A 47 -13.78 8.50 5.99
N ARG A 48 -13.65 8.03 4.75
CA ARG A 48 -14.03 8.78 3.55
C ARG A 48 -15.54 9.06 3.49
N ASN A 49 -16.37 8.17 4.03
CA ASN A 49 -17.82 8.37 4.12
C ASN A 49 -18.19 9.52 5.07
N ILE A 50 -17.38 9.77 6.10
CA ILE A 50 -17.65 10.84 7.09
C ILE A 50 -16.90 12.12 6.67
N TYR A 51 -15.66 12.00 6.25
CA TYR A 51 -14.75 13.10 5.92
C TYR A 51 -14.27 12.96 4.47
N ARG A 52 -15.00 13.59 3.56
CA ARG A 52 -14.77 13.44 2.11
C ARG A 52 -13.38 13.90 1.66
N ASP A 53 -12.90 15.00 2.22
CA ASP A 53 -11.72 15.71 1.73
C ASP A 53 -10.51 15.62 2.66
N ILE A 54 -10.59 14.86 3.76
CA ILE A 54 -9.46 14.70 4.67
C ILE A 54 -8.38 13.84 4.02
N PRO A 55 -7.09 14.23 4.07
CA PRO A 55 -6.01 13.39 3.59
C PRO A 55 -5.95 12.05 4.34
N ILE A 56 -5.90 10.95 3.61
CA ILE A 56 -5.78 9.60 4.17
C ILE A 56 -4.40 9.03 3.78
N VAL A 57 -3.57 8.81 4.78
CA VAL A 57 -2.28 8.13 4.61
C VAL A 57 -2.41 6.73 5.21
N ILE A 58 -2.11 5.71 4.42
CA ILE A 58 -2.12 4.31 4.87
C ILE A 58 -0.70 3.81 5.08
N GLY A 59 -0.54 2.87 6.02
CA GLY A 59 0.77 2.29 6.32
C GLY A 59 0.65 0.96 7.06
N GLY A 60 1.78 0.48 7.56
CA GLY A 60 1.90 -0.81 8.22
C GLY A 60 2.04 -1.98 7.23
N ILE A 61 2.15 -3.20 7.76
CA ILE A 61 2.52 -4.38 6.95
C ILE A 61 1.46 -4.71 5.90
N GLU A 62 0.17 -4.57 6.22
CA GLU A 62 -0.93 -4.85 5.28
C GLU A 62 -0.86 -3.93 4.05
N ALA A 63 -0.63 -2.64 4.24
CA ALA A 63 -0.48 -1.69 3.15
C ALA A 63 0.84 -1.91 2.38
N SER A 64 1.95 -2.10 3.09
CA SER A 64 3.27 -2.29 2.49
C SER A 64 3.33 -3.47 1.52
N LEU A 65 2.74 -4.61 1.92
CA LEU A 65 2.71 -5.83 1.10
C LEU A 65 1.79 -5.72 -0.12
N ARG A 66 0.82 -4.79 -0.09
CA ARG A 66 -0.20 -4.60 -1.13
C ARG A 66 -0.04 -3.29 -1.92
N ARG A 67 1.14 -2.66 -1.87
CA ARG A 67 1.40 -1.38 -2.56
C ARG A 67 1.34 -1.47 -4.08
N PHE A 68 1.61 -2.64 -4.65
CA PHE A 68 1.42 -2.97 -6.07
C PHE A 68 0.22 -3.88 -6.28
N ALA A 69 -0.06 -4.23 -7.53
CA ALA A 69 -0.90 -5.38 -7.84
C ALA A 69 -0.32 -6.63 -7.17
N HIS A 70 -1.14 -7.35 -6.43
CA HIS A 70 -0.69 -8.45 -5.58
C HIS A 70 -1.60 -9.66 -5.66
N TYR A 71 -1.04 -10.86 -5.52
CA TYR A 71 -1.83 -12.07 -5.41
C TYR A 71 -2.51 -12.14 -4.05
N ASP A 72 -3.83 -12.18 -4.06
CA ASP A 72 -4.65 -12.42 -2.87
C ASP A 72 -4.95 -13.91 -2.74
N TYR A 73 -4.39 -14.50 -1.70
CA TYR A 73 -4.55 -15.93 -1.43
C TYR A 73 -6.00 -16.31 -1.10
N TRP A 74 -6.75 -15.38 -0.48
CA TRP A 74 -8.13 -15.63 -0.09
C TRP A 74 -9.05 -15.75 -1.30
N ASP A 75 -8.98 -14.79 -2.20
CA ASP A 75 -9.78 -14.73 -3.40
C ASP A 75 -9.18 -15.54 -4.57
N ASN A 76 -7.96 -16.07 -4.40
CA ASN A 76 -7.20 -16.82 -5.42
C ASN A 76 -7.07 -16.04 -6.74
N ARG A 77 -6.77 -14.76 -6.67
CA ARG A 77 -6.60 -13.88 -7.84
C ARG A 77 -5.65 -12.72 -7.52
N VAL A 78 -5.19 -12.05 -8.56
CA VAL A 78 -4.45 -10.80 -8.41
C VAL A 78 -5.44 -9.66 -8.18
N LEU A 79 -5.20 -8.88 -7.13
CA LEU A 79 -5.94 -7.67 -6.79
C LEU A 79 -5.11 -6.43 -7.14
N PRO A 80 -5.76 -5.27 -7.39
CA PRO A 80 -5.06 -4.01 -7.61
C PRO A 80 -4.33 -3.56 -6.34
N SER A 81 -3.46 -2.55 -6.48
CA SER A 81 -2.85 -1.89 -5.33
C SER A 81 -3.88 -1.51 -4.26
N VAL A 82 -3.51 -1.68 -2.99
CA VAL A 82 -4.35 -1.25 -1.86
C VAL A 82 -4.57 0.27 -1.86
N LEU A 83 -3.65 1.04 -2.40
CA LEU A 83 -3.83 2.48 -2.58
C LEU A 83 -5.08 2.78 -3.43
N VAL A 84 -5.25 2.05 -4.54
CA VAL A 84 -6.42 2.17 -5.42
C VAL A 84 -7.68 1.64 -4.75
N SER A 85 -7.62 0.46 -4.15
CA SER A 85 -8.81 -0.20 -3.58
C SER A 85 -9.31 0.46 -2.30
N SER A 86 -8.45 1.11 -1.52
CA SER A 86 -8.81 1.84 -0.30
C SER A 86 -9.28 3.27 -0.56
N GLY A 87 -8.87 3.89 -1.68
CA GLY A 87 -9.08 5.30 -1.96
C GLY A 87 -8.26 6.23 -1.05
N ALA A 88 -7.12 5.74 -0.54
CA ALA A 88 -6.18 6.56 0.20
C ALA A 88 -5.38 7.47 -0.73
N ASP A 89 -4.91 8.59 -0.20
CA ASP A 89 -4.13 9.58 -0.96
C ASP A 89 -2.66 9.19 -1.05
N LEU A 90 -2.10 8.65 0.04
CA LEU A 90 -0.71 8.24 0.15
C LEU A 90 -0.59 6.89 0.87
N LEU A 91 0.45 6.14 0.53
CA LEU A 91 0.84 4.92 1.22
C LEU A 91 2.30 5.04 1.68
N ILE A 92 2.57 4.70 2.93
CA ILE A 92 3.93 4.58 3.48
C ILE A 92 4.26 3.09 3.59
N TYR A 93 5.43 2.68 3.12
CA TYR A 93 5.88 1.30 3.24
C TYR A 93 7.26 1.19 3.92
N GLY A 94 7.53 0.05 4.49
CA GLY A 94 8.74 -0.18 5.28
C GLY A 94 8.65 0.48 6.67
N MET A 95 9.77 0.97 7.18
CA MET A 95 9.85 1.76 8.41
C MET A 95 9.42 3.19 8.11
N GLY A 96 8.23 3.57 8.55
CA GLY A 96 7.54 4.79 8.11
C GLY A 96 7.63 5.98 9.06
N GLU A 97 8.45 5.88 10.12
CA GLU A 97 8.50 6.88 11.19
C GLU A 97 8.94 8.26 10.68
N ARG A 98 9.96 8.30 9.84
CA ARG A 98 10.44 9.55 9.24
C ARG A 98 9.46 10.08 8.19
N GLN A 99 8.95 9.20 7.35
CA GLN A 99 8.03 9.55 6.28
C GLN A 99 6.73 10.17 6.78
N ILE A 100 6.20 9.69 7.91
CA ILE A 100 4.98 10.28 8.47
C ILE A 100 5.22 11.70 9.00
N ILE A 101 6.41 11.98 9.52
CA ILE A 101 6.80 13.33 9.92
C ILE A 101 6.90 14.23 8.69
N ASP A 102 7.66 13.81 7.67
CA ASP A 102 7.86 14.60 6.44
C ASP A 102 6.50 14.90 5.73
N ILE A 103 5.57 13.92 5.72
CA ILE A 103 4.22 14.12 5.17
C ILE A 103 3.41 15.08 6.04
N ALA A 104 3.46 14.92 7.37
CA ALA A 104 2.71 15.78 8.28
C ALA A 104 3.17 17.24 8.19
N GLU A 105 4.48 17.48 8.14
CA GLU A 105 5.06 18.81 7.92
C GLU A 105 4.67 19.42 6.57
N ALA A 106 4.65 18.61 5.51
CA ALA A 106 4.22 19.06 4.18
C ALA A 106 2.75 19.48 4.17
N LEU A 107 1.88 18.68 4.81
CA LEU A 107 0.44 18.99 4.94
C LEU A 107 0.20 20.23 5.80
N ASP A 108 0.92 20.38 6.92
CA ASP A 108 0.87 21.56 7.78
C ASP A 108 1.36 22.82 7.06
N GLY A 109 2.34 22.66 6.19
CA GLY A 109 2.81 23.71 5.27
C GLY A 109 1.85 24.05 4.12
N GLY A 110 0.69 23.41 4.05
CA GLY A 110 -0.35 23.66 3.05
C GLY A 110 -0.17 22.94 1.72
N ILE A 111 0.76 21.96 1.62
CA ILE A 111 0.92 21.15 0.41
C ILE A 111 -0.22 20.13 0.37
N ALA A 112 -0.95 20.08 -0.76
CA ALA A 112 -2.01 19.09 -0.90
C ALA A 112 -1.43 17.65 -0.97
N ALA A 113 -2.12 16.66 -0.39
CA ALA A 113 -1.64 15.29 -0.32
C ALA A 113 -1.23 14.72 -1.70
N ARG A 114 -1.98 15.04 -2.75
CA ARG A 114 -1.69 14.64 -4.14
C ARG A 114 -0.39 15.22 -4.71
N ASP A 115 0.14 16.29 -4.12
CA ASP A 115 1.37 16.96 -4.55
C ASP A 115 2.59 16.50 -3.72
N ILE A 116 2.39 15.69 -2.69
CA ILE A 116 3.46 15.09 -1.88
C ILE A 116 3.97 13.82 -2.59
N THR A 117 4.72 14.01 -3.66
CA THR A 117 5.18 12.93 -4.54
C THR A 117 6.67 12.58 -4.37
N TYR A 118 7.37 13.32 -3.52
CA TYR A 118 8.83 13.31 -3.42
C TYR A 118 9.40 12.55 -2.21
N VAL A 119 8.54 12.07 -1.31
CA VAL A 119 8.98 11.38 -0.08
C VAL A 119 9.34 9.93 -0.42
N LYS A 120 10.59 9.52 -0.14
CA LYS A 120 11.02 8.13 -0.30
C LYS A 120 10.25 7.19 0.63
N GLY A 121 10.06 5.93 0.22
CA GLY A 121 9.32 4.96 1.01
C GLY A 121 7.80 5.19 0.99
N THR A 122 7.30 5.93 -0.01
CA THR A 122 5.87 6.17 -0.20
C THR A 122 5.37 5.67 -1.54
N ALA A 123 4.05 5.56 -1.66
CA ALA A 123 3.39 5.37 -2.95
C ALA A 123 2.19 6.30 -3.06
N TYR A 124 1.89 6.71 -4.30
CA TYR A 124 0.81 7.63 -4.64
C TYR A 124 0.20 7.31 -6.00
N TRP A 125 -0.97 7.88 -6.26
CA TRP A 125 -1.62 7.81 -7.57
C TRP A 125 -1.18 8.98 -8.47
N ALA A 126 -0.89 8.69 -9.73
CA ALA A 126 -0.61 9.68 -10.74
C ALA A 126 -1.52 9.47 -11.97
N ASP A 127 -2.17 10.53 -12.42
CA ASP A 127 -2.99 10.49 -13.64
C ASP A 127 -2.12 10.44 -14.91
N ASN A 128 -0.90 10.94 -14.82
CA ASN A 128 0.12 10.90 -15.88
C ASN A 128 1.53 10.92 -15.28
N LEU A 129 2.53 10.63 -16.08
CA LEU A 129 3.93 10.52 -15.64
C LEU A 129 4.78 11.76 -15.93
N SER A 130 4.18 12.89 -16.27
CA SER A 130 4.92 14.11 -16.65
C SER A 130 5.80 14.69 -15.53
N ARG A 131 5.48 14.34 -14.27
CA ARG A 131 6.22 14.76 -13.05
C ARG A 131 6.98 13.62 -12.38
N VAL A 132 7.06 12.45 -13.01
CA VAL A 132 7.78 11.28 -12.47
C VAL A 132 9.07 11.11 -13.25
N TYR A 133 10.20 11.14 -12.57
CA TYR A 133 11.53 11.06 -13.18
C TYR A 133 12.25 9.80 -12.70
N GLU A 134 13.15 9.27 -13.53
CA GLU A 134 14.05 8.17 -13.18
C GLU A 134 13.33 6.95 -12.59
N TYR A 135 12.33 6.45 -13.29
CA TYR A 135 11.55 5.29 -12.86
C TYR A 135 11.72 4.08 -13.78
N ALA A 136 11.50 2.89 -13.22
CA ALA A 136 11.32 1.67 -13.99
C ALA A 136 9.83 1.33 -14.10
N LEU A 137 9.37 1.04 -15.32
CA LEU A 137 8.01 0.64 -15.60
C LEU A 137 7.89 -0.89 -15.42
N ILE A 138 6.91 -1.33 -14.65
CA ILE A 138 6.54 -2.73 -14.55
C ILE A 138 5.22 -3.00 -15.26
N ASP A 139 4.94 -4.27 -15.58
CA ASP A 139 3.70 -4.67 -16.26
C ASP A 139 2.45 -4.20 -15.51
N SER A 140 1.43 -3.78 -16.27
CA SER A 140 0.19 -3.21 -15.71
C SER A 140 -0.58 -4.22 -14.86
N PHE A 141 -1.46 -3.72 -13.99
CA PHE A 141 -2.38 -4.55 -13.20
C PHE A 141 -3.16 -5.52 -14.08
N GLU A 142 -3.68 -5.06 -15.21
CA GLU A 142 -4.47 -5.88 -16.14
C GLU A 142 -3.63 -7.02 -16.72
N LYS A 143 -2.37 -6.74 -17.09
CA LYS A 143 -1.48 -7.76 -17.64
C LYS A 143 -1.06 -8.77 -16.57
N VAL A 144 -0.62 -8.33 -15.39
CA VAL A 144 -0.19 -9.25 -14.31
C VAL A 144 -1.36 -10.05 -13.74
N SER A 145 -2.59 -9.58 -13.87
CA SER A 145 -3.79 -10.32 -13.45
C SER A 145 -4.13 -11.50 -14.35
N ASN A 146 -3.70 -11.46 -15.61
CA ASN A 146 -4.06 -12.46 -16.62
C ASN A 146 -2.86 -13.31 -17.08
N ASP A 147 -1.63 -12.90 -16.76
CA ASP A 147 -0.41 -13.60 -17.17
C ASP A 147 0.51 -13.84 -15.97
N LYS A 148 0.67 -15.11 -15.58
CA LYS A 148 1.56 -15.52 -14.48
C LYS A 148 3.02 -15.18 -14.72
N LYS A 149 3.49 -15.19 -15.98
CA LYS A 149 4.87 -14.84 -16.32
C LYS A 149 5.10 -13.33 -16.12
N ALA A 150 4.14 -12.51 -16.55
CA ALA A 150 4.15 -11.08 -16.32
C ALA A 150 4.12 -10.76 -14.81
N TYR A 151 3.30 -11.47 -14.04
CA TYR A 151 3.27 -11.34 -12.58
C TYR A 151 4.65 -11.67 -11.95
N CYS A 152 5.25 -12.79 -12.33
CA CYS A 152 6.58 -13.17 -11.84
C CYS A 152 7.65 -12.14 -12.23
N ALA A 153 7.64 -11.63 -13.45
CA ALA A 153 8.58 -10.61 -13.91
C ALA A 153 8.42 -9.30 -13.11
N ALA A 154 7.19 -8.84 -12.93
CA ALA A 154 6.89 -7.66 -12.12
C ALA A 154 7.34 -7.84 -10.66
N PHE A 155 7.09 -9.01 -10.06
CA PHE A 155 7.54 -9.34 -8.72
C PHE A 155 9.08 -9.34 -8.60
N MET A 156 9.77 -9.95 -9.55
CA MET A 156 11.24 -9.97 -9.56
C MET A 156 11.85 -8.57 -9.68
N THR A 157 11.23 -7.69 -10.46
CA THR A 157 11.66 -6.29 -10.54
C THR A 157 11.44 -5.60 -9.19
N GLN A 158 10.26 -5.74 -8.58
CA GLN A 158 10.00 -5.20 -7.25
C GLN A 158 11.02 -5.70 -6.21
N TYR A 159 11.37 -6.99 -6.26
CA TYR A 159 12.33 -7.59 -5.34
C TYR A 159 13.74 -7.00 -5.50
N ARG A 160 14.21 -6.76 -6.73
CA ARG A 160 15.51 -6.17 -7.02
C ARG A 160 15.62 -4.71 -6.58
N GLU A 161 14.55 -3.96 -6.70
CA GLU A 161 14.49 -2.53 -6.41
C GLU A 161 14.13 -2.23 -4.93
N GLN A 162 14.35 -3.19 -4.02
CA GLN A 162 14.08 -2.99 -2.58
C GLN A 162 15.26 -2.42 -1.79
N ASP A 163 16.40 -2.23 -2.42
CA ASP A 163 17.57 -1.67 -1.75
C ASP A 163 17.40 -0.17 -1.51
N ALA A 164 17.69 0.30 -0.29
CA ALA A 164 17.46 1.68 0.11
C ALA A 164 18.45 2.67 -0.54
N ILE A 165 19.59 2.18 -1.04
CA ILE A 165 20.62 3.01 -1.67
C ILE A 165 20.45 3.04 -3.19
N SER A 166 20.27 1.88 -3.82
CA SER A 166 20.24 1.70 -5.28
C SER A 166 18.87 1.44 -5.86
N GLY A 167 17.85 1.21 -5.04
CA GLY A 167 16.50 0.93 -5.50
C GLY A 167 15.87 2.12 -6.24
N ALA A 168 15.22 1.82 -7.36
CA ALA A 168 14.57 2.79 -8.20
C ALA A 168 13.11 3.03 -7.80
N THR A 169 12.56 4.16 -8.24
CA THR A 169 11.11 4.38 -8.28
C THR A 169 10.49 3.42 -9.28
N LEU A 170 9.42 2.73 -8.88
CA LEU A 170 8.69 1.81 -9.75
C LEU A 170 7.31 2.36 -10.08
N VAL A 171 6.90 2.19 -11.32
CA VAL A 171 5.60 2.63 -11.81
C VAL A 171 4.83 1.42 -12.34
N GLN A 172 3.59 1.26 -11.87
CA GLN A 172 2.68 0.24 -12.36
C GLN A 172 1.39 0.88 -12.91
N PRO A 173 1.08 0.71 -14.20
CA PRO A 173 -0.20 1.16 -14.75
C PRO A 173 -1.39 0.44 -14.12
N HIS A 174 -2.47 1.17 -13.84
CA HIS A 174 -3.75 0.67 -13.30
C HIS A 174 -4.89 1.41 -14.00
N GLY A 175 -5.53 0.79 -14.97
CA GLY A 175 -6.64 1.42 -15.70
C GLY A 175 -6.23 2.74 -16.35
N SER A 176 -6.82 3.86 -15.90
CA SER A 176 -6.59 5.19 -16.47
C SER A 176 -5.39 5.95 -15.91
N GLY A 177 -4.66 5.38 -14.95
CA GLY A 177 -3.53 6.07 -14.31
C GLY A 177 -2.47 5.10 -13.82
N PHE A 178 -1.68 5.55 -12.85
CA PHE A 178 -0.47 4.88 -12.43
C PHE A 178 -0.35 4.86 -10.91
N VAL A 179 0.04 3.74 -10.37
CA VAL A 179 0.58 3.64 -9.02
C VAL A 179 2.08 3.86 -9.12
N VAL A 180 2.54 4.94 -8.53
CA VAL A 180 3.97 5.28 -8.41
C VAL A 180 4.43 4.89 -7.03
N VAL A 181 5.45 4.07 -6.95
CA VAL A 181 6.10 3.65 -5.70
C VAL A 181 7.50 4.21 -5.69
N ASN A 182 7.72 5.23 -4.90
CA ASN A 182 9.02 5.87 -4.73
C ASN A 182 10.08 4.87 -4.27
N SER A 183 11.35 5.15 -4.52
CA SER A 183 12.45 4.34 -4.02
C SER A 183 12.35 4.13 -2.50
N PRO A 184 12.87 3.01 -1.97
CA PRO A 184 12.84 2.75 -0.54
C PRO A 184 13.50 3.85 0.29
N ALA A 185 12.98 4.07 1.49
CA ALA A 185 13.61 4.96 2.44
C ALA A 185 14.81 4.29 3.12
N MET A 186 15.78 5.12 3.54
CA MET A 186 16.89 4.64 4.36
C MET A 186 16.36 4.09 5.69
N PRO A 187 16.91 2.99 6.19
CA PRO A 187 16.64 2.52 7.54
C PRO A 187 16.93 3.60 8.58
N LEU A 188 16.21 3.57 9.69
CA LEU A 188 16.54 4.40 10.85
C LEU A 188 17.91 3.98 11.40
N SER A 189 18.78 4.93 11.64
CA SER A 189 20.10 4.75 12.29
C SER A 189 19.97 4.63 13.80
#